data_226b85c8dfc5d91aec9a73c11d14b32c
#
_entry.id   226b85c8dfc5d91aec9a73c11d14b32c
#
_cell.length_a   1.000
_cell.length_b   1.000
_cell.length_c   1.000
_cell.angle_alpha   90.00
_cell.angle_beta   90.00
_cell.angle_gamma   90.00
#
_symmetry.space_group_name_H-M   'P 1'
#
loop_
_entity.id
_entity.type
_entity.pdbx_description
1 polymer ?
#
loop_
_entity_poly.entity_id
_entity_poly.type
_entity_poly.pdbx_seq_one_letter_code
_entity_poly.pdbx_strand_id
1 'polypeptide(L)'
;MKLDFFTSPEDQEGIVVSRKVSADGRGRVEIDGHMASVKELASGIGTSIDLCGQHEHQRLLDVKNHVGMLDSWIGLDVQACLSEYTEALSVYHAAVDELQRVIEVSQSSNAKIDEAAFLVQKIDEVSPKEGELEDLEEQLPRFEHAEALLQAAEGTHKLLSDDEGIIDSLSEAVHMLQNASTYDVVLGAYAESLSSALIDIEDVSSELRSYVHSLDFDEEALEEMQARMARLQGLMRTYGPGIKDVFKKYQAAQNLLEVTRDTEKLVREAQAAVDAAQDILILKAQELKKVRVAAAPKLCEAVNRQMSHLQMGSAQIELSFEDLPFEQWNKVGSTKIELMYKPSAQMTARPLRKIASGGEVSRVMLACKVVLGESDVCDTLVFDEVDAGVGGATAVALAEVLAQLAKTHQVIVVTHLPQVAVMGSRHYVVSKTEEHNALPITSLTEVSGVQREEEIARMLSGSITETSLAHARELLAEVH
;
A
#
# COMPACT_ATOMS: atom_id res chain seq x y z
N MET A 1 -31.97 -32.68 -8.05
CA MET A 1 -31.19 -32.94 -9.25
C MET A 1 -29.80 -33.32 -8.76
N LYS A 2 -29.30 -34.47 -9.19
CA LYS A 2 -27.95 -34.93 -8.85
C LYS A 2 -27.13 -34.80 -10.13
N LEU A 3 -26.05 -34.04 -10.07
CA LEU A 3 -25.13 -33.85 -11.18
C LEU A 3 -23.78 -34.44 -10.73
N ASP A 4 -23.22 -35.31 -11.54
CA ASP A 4 -21.91 -35.88 -11.31
C ASP A 4 -20.94 -35.14 -12.23
N PHE A 5 -19.94 -34.48 -11.65
CA PHE A 5 -18.88 -33.77 -12.37
C PHE A 5 -17.57 -34.52 -12.21
N PHE A 6 -16.83 -34.63 -13.28
CA PHE A 6 -15.48 -35.19 -13.29
C PHE A 6 -14.50 -34.02 -13.47
N THR A 7 -13.56 -33.88 -12.54
CA THR A 7 -12.55 -32.80 -12.56
C THR A 7 -11.37 -33.12 -13.48
N SER A 8 -11.20 -34.38 -13.84
CA SER A 8 -10.20 -34.87 -14.79
C SER A 8 -10.68 -36.16 -15.44
N PRO A 9 -10.29 -36.47 -16.69
CA PRO A 9 -10.55 -37.78 -17.32
C PRO A 9 -9.95 -38.98 -16.56
N GLU A 10 -9.00 -38.73 -15.69
CA GLU A 10 -8.34 -39.72 -14.83
C GLU A 10 -8.99 -39.88 -13.46
N ASP A 11 -9.83 -38.91 -13.04
CA ASP A 11 -10.58 -38.94 -11.78
C ASP A 11 -11.81 -39.86 -11.92
N GLN A 12 -11.71 -41.07 -11.38
CA GLN A 12 -12.83 -42.03 -11.35
C GLN A 12 -13.89 -41.66 -10.27
N GLU A 13 -13.61 -40.73 -9.38
CA GLU A 13 -14.50 -40.27 -8.32
C GLU A 13 -14.94 -38.82 -8.59
N GLY A 14 -15.90 -38.64 -9.50
CA GLY A 14 -16.45 -37.32 -9.80
C GLY A 14 -17.02 -36.60 -8.57
N ILE A 15 -17.05 -35.27 -8.59
CA ILE A 15 -17.65 -34.44 -7.53
C ILE A 15 -19.18 -34.51 -7.61
N VAL A 16 -19.80 -34.93 -6.49
CA VAL A 16 -21.26 -35.04 -6.40
C VAL A 16 -21.86 -33.75 -5.82
N VAL A 17 -22.65 -33.05 -6.60
CA VAL A 17 -23.37 -31.85 -6.18
C VAL A 17 -24.86 -32.15 -6.00
N SER A 18 -25.40 -31.84 -4.84
CA SER A 18 -26.82 -31.92 -4.55
C SER A 18 -27.37 -30.53 -4.15
N ARG A 19 -28.40 -30.09 -4.86
CA ARG A 19 -29.14 -28.88 -4.48
C ARG A 19 -30.62 -29.23 -4.32
N LYS A 20 -31.14 -29.00 -3.11
CA LYS A 20 -32.56 -29.14 -2.77
C LYS A 20 -33.15 -27.76 -2.56
N VAL A 21 -34.27 -27.48 -3.21
CA VAL A 21 -35.04 -26.24 -3.04
C VAL A 21 -36.44 -26.66 -2.56
N SER A 22 -36.84 -26.15 -1.41
CA SER A 22 -38.19 -26.37 -0.86
C SER A 22 -39.18 -25.36 -1.46
N ALA A 23 -40.46 -25.65 -1.31
CA ALA A 23 -41.56 -24.83 -1.85
C ALA A 23 -41.59 -23.39 -1.28
N ASP A 24 -40.99 -23.17 -0.12
CA ASP A 24 -40.81 -21.86 0.52
C ASP A 24 -39.56 -21.09 0.02
N GLY A 25 -38.86 -21.60 -1.05
CA GLY A 25 -37.68 -20.96 -1.65
C GLY A 25 -36.37 -21.18 -0.93
N ARG A 26 -36.35 -21.89 0.19
CA ARG A 26 -35.10 -22.21 0.90
C ARG A 26 -34.33 -23.29 0.13
N GLY A 27 -33.05 -23.03 -0.13
CA GLY A 27 -32.15 -23.95 -0.82
C GLY A 27 -31.09 -24.51 0.11
N ARG A 28 -30.81 -25.82 -0.03
CA ARG A 28 -29.67 -26.49 0.59
C ARG A 28 -28.76 -27.03 -0.50
N VAL A 29 -27.47 -26.72 -0.39
CA VAL A 29 -26.43 -27.19 -1.31
C VAL A 29 -25.50 -28.13 -0.54
N GLU A 30 -25.16 -29.24 -1.17
CA GLU A 30 -24.16 -30.21 -0.69
C GLU A 30 -23.19 -30.51 -1.83
N ILE A 31 -21.89 -30.51 -1.52
CA ILE A 31 -20.81 -30.90 -2.43
C ILE A 31 -20.09 -32.08 -1.75
N ASP A 32 -20.08 -33.24 -2.39
CA ASP A 32 -19.51 -34.50 -1.85
C ASP A 32 -20.04 -34.84 -0.43
N GLY A 33 -21.33 -34.56 -0.20
CA GLY A 33 -21.99 -34.79 1.08
C GLY A 33 -21.73 -33.73 2.15
N HIS A 34 -20.91 -32.70 1.88
CA HIS A 34 -20.66 -31.58 2.77
C HIS A 34 -21.56 -30.39 2.46
N MET A 35 -22.04 -29.71 3.50
CA MET A 35 -22.84 -28.48 3.35
C MET A 35 -22.01 -27.39 2.72
N ALA A 36 -22.52 -26.80 1.64
CA ALA A 36 -21.88 -25.68 0.95
C ALA A 36 -22.87 -24.51 0.75
N SER A 37 -22.34 -23.32 0.61
CA SER A 37 -23.12 -22.15 0.23
C SER A 37 -23.36 -22.11 -1.29
N VAL A 38 -24.40 -21.38 -1.71
CA VAL A 38 -24.65 -21.13 -3.13
C VAL A 38 -23.47 -20.37 -3.78
N LYS A 39 -22.76 -19.55 -3.01
CA LYS A 39 -21.58 -18.81 -3.45
C LYS A 39 -20.41 -19.75 -3.70
N GLU A 40 -20.16 -20.72 -2.82
CA GLU A 40 -19.13 -21.74 -3.02
C GLU A 40 -19.43 -22.63 -4.24
N LEU A 41 -20.69 -23.02 -4.41
CA LEU A 41 -21.11 -23.75 -5.61
C LEU A 41 -20.84 -22.92 -6.89
N ALA A 42 -21.21 -21.65 -6.89
CA ALA A 42 -21.02 -20.76 -8.05
C ALA A 42 -19.53 -20.47 -8.34
N SER A 43 -18.71 -20.28 -7.31
CA SER A 43 -17.29 -20.00 -7.49
C SER A 43 -16.41 -21.22 -7.77
N GLY A 44 -16.90 -22.41 -7.43
CA GLY A 44 -16.26 -23.69 -7.75
C GLY A 44 -16.81 -24.28 -9.05
N ILE A 45 -17.69 -25.26 -8.92
CA ILE A 45 -18.24 -26.04 -10.06
C ILE A 45 -19.00 -25.17 -11.06
N GLY A 46 -19.63 -24.05 -10.60
CA GLY A 46 -20.28 -23.11 -11.51
C GLY A 46 -19.34 -22.47 -12.54
N THR A 47 -18.02 -22.52 -12.31
CA THR A 47 -17.04 -22.02 -13.31
C THR A 47 -16.82 -22.97 -14.48
N SER A 48 -17.13 -24.25 -14.33
CA SER A 48 -17.00 -25.27 -15.41
C SER A 48 -18.23 -25.29 -16.34
N ILE A 49 -19.28 -24.53 -16.04
CA ILE A 49 -20.50 -24.47 -16.85
C ILE A 49 -20.72 -23.03 -17.29
N ASP A 50 -20.91 -22.79 -18.58
CA ASP A 50 -21.25 -21.49 -19.13
C ASP A 50 -22.64 -21.53 -19.77
N LEU A 51 -23.54 -20.65 -19.33
CA LEU A 51 -24.92 -20.55 -19.81
C LEU A 51 -25.02 -19.41 -20.83
N CYS A 52 -25.39 -19.75 -22.04
CA CYS A 52 -25.44 -18.88 -23.20
C CYS A 52 -26.89 -18.56 -23.59
N GLY A 53 -27.65 -17.86 -22.73
CA GLY A 53 -29.08 -17.54 -22.94
C GLY A 53 -29.45 -16.11 -22.51
N GLN A 54 -30.75 -15.74 -22.72
CA GLN A 54 -31.23 -14.34 -22.66
C GLN A 54 -31.20 -13.68 -21.27
N HIS A 55 -31.15 -14.43 -20.17
CA HIS A 55 -31.37 -13.90 -18.83
C HIS A 55 -30.31 -14.30 -17.79
N GLU A 56 -29.20 -14.89 -18.18
CA GLU A 56 -28.16 -15.32 -17.23
C GLU A 56 -26.84 -14.63 -17.48
N HIS A 57 -26.07 -14.53 -16.41
CA HIS A 57 -24.77 -13.83 -16.36
C HIS A 57 -23.75 -14.51 -17.28
N GLN A 58 -23.84 -14.16 -18.56
CA GLN A 58 -22.91 -14.65 -19.58
C GLN A 58 -21.49 -14.18 -19.22
N ARG A 59 -20.58 -15.11 -18.99
CA ARG A 59 -19.17 -14.81 -18.69
C ARG A 59 -18.54 -13.88 -19.73
N LEU A 60 -18.96 -13.99 -20.99
CA LEU A 60 -18.50 -13.13 -22.07
C LEU A 60 -19.00 -11.68 -21.97
N LEU A 61 -20.11 -11.40 -21.26
CA LEU A 61 -20.58 -10.03 -21.06
C LEU A 61 -19.88 -9.31 -19.91
N ASP A 62 -19.24 -10.07 -19.00
CA ASP A 62 -18.44 -9.47 -17.94
C ASP A 62 -17.06 -9.07 -18.49
N VAL A 63 -16.82 -7.76 -18.51
CA VAL A 63 -15.57 -7.15 -18.98
C VAL A 63 -14.33 -7.72 -18.29
N LYS A 64 -14.47 -8.19 -17.05
CA LYS A 64 -13.36 -8.80 -16.30
C LYS A 64 -12.80 -10.07 -16.95
N ASN A 65 -13.63 -10.78 -17.71
CA ASN A 65 -13.24 -12.02 -18.38
C ASN A 65 -12.59 -11.81 -19.75
N HIS A 66 -12.74 -10.62 -20.36
CA HIS A 66 -12.23 -10.36 -21.71
C HIS A 66 -10.71 -10.46 -21.81
N VAL A 67 -10.01 -10.02 -20.77
CA VAL A 67 -8.54 -10.15 -20.72
C VAL A 67 -8.13 -11.61 -20.60
N GLY A 68 -8.80 -12.40 -19.75
CA GLY A 68 -8.54 -13.83 -19.62
C GLY A 68 -8.80 -14.59 -20.93
N MET A 69 -9.86 -14.24 -21.68
CA MET A 69 -10.13 -14.81 -22.99
C MET A 69 -9.00 -14.54 -23.99
N LEU A 70 -8.51 -13.30 -24.05
CA LEU A 70 -7.38 -12.94 -24.91
C LEU A 70 -6.11 -13.66 -24.49
N ASP A 71 -5.83 -13.71 -23.19
CA ASP A 71 -4.64 -14.37 -22.65
C ASP A 71 -4.65 -15.89 -22.90
N SER A 72 -5.83 -16.55 -22.73
CA SER A 72 -5.99 -17.97 -23.03
C SER A 72 -5.73 -18.26 -24.51
N TRP A 73 -6.19 -17.40 -25.41
CA TRP A 73 -5.95 -17.55 -26.84
C TRP A 73 -4.49 -17.33 -27.26
N ILE A 74 -3.79 -16.39 -26.60
CA ILE A 74 -2.35 -16.14 -26.82
C ILE A 74 -1.50 -17.33 -26.29
N GLY A 75 -1.89 -17.90 -25.15
CA GLY A 75 -1.23 -19.04 -24.55
C GLY A 75 0.08 -18.69 -23.84
N LEU A 76 1.14 -19.47 -24.09
CA LEU A 76 2.40 -19.39 -23.34
C LEU A 76 3.12 -18.04 -23.42
N ASP A 77 3.03 -17.35 -24.53
CA ASP A 77 3.73 -16.07 -24.73
C ASP A 77 3.26 -14.99 -23.77
N VAL A 78 1.95 -14.90 -23.49
CA VAL A 78 1.42 -13.93 -22.55
C VAL A 78 1.63 -14.37 -21.09
N GLN A 79 1.63 -15.68 -20.82
CA GLN A 79 1.84 -16.20 -19.48
C GLN A 79 3.20 -15.82 -18.91
N ALA A 80 4.25 -15.87 -19.74
CA ALA A 80 5.60 -15.44 -19.36
C ALA A 80 5.60 -13.93 -18.97
N CYS A 81 5.05 -13.07 -19.84
CA CYS A 81 4.97 -11.62 -19.59
C CYS A 81 4.09 -11.30 -18.38
N LEU A 82 2.99 -12.03 -18.18
CA LEU A 82 2.09 -11.85 -17.03
C LEU A 82 2.78 -12.27 -15.72
N SER A 83 3.57 -13.35 -15.73
CA SER A 83 4.36 -13.77 -14.58
C SER A 83 5.39 -12.71 -14.18
N GLU A 84 6.15 -12.20 -15.15
CA GLU A 84 7.13 -11.14 -14.91
C GLU A 84 6.47 -9.84 -14.39
N TYR A 85 5.33 -9.48 -14.94
CA TYR A 85 4.54 -8.33 -14.47
C TYR A 85 4.03 -8.51 -13.04
N THR A 86 3.50 -9.69 -12.71
CA THR A 86 2.96 -9.96 -11.36
C THR A 86 4.07 -10.03 -10.32
N GLU A 87 5.25 -10.52 -10.68
CA GLU A 87 6.44 -10.47 -9.82
C GLU A 87 6.87 -9.02 -9.58
N ALA A 88 6.99 -8.20 -10.64
CA ALA A 88 7.33 -6.79 -10.51
C ALA A 88 6.30 -6.02 -9.66
N LEU A 89 5.00 -6.31 -9.80
CA LEU A 89 3.93 -5.74 -8.98
C LEU A 89 4.10 -6.12 -7.50
N SER A 90 4.46 -7.37 -7.23
CA SER A 90 4.70 -7.84 -5.85
C SER A 90 5.91 -7.14 -5.22
N VAL A 91 7.00 -6.97 -5.99
CA VAL A 91 8.22 -6.26 -5.55
C VAL A 91 7.89 -4.79 -5.27
N TYR A 92 7.12 -4.13 -6.13
CA TYR A 92 6.69 -2.75 -5.92
C TYR A 92 5.87 -2.60 -4.63
N HIS A 93 4.87 -3.46 -4.40
CA HIS A 93 4.08 -3.41 -3.16
C HIS A 93 4.94 -3.65 -1.92
N ALA A 94 5.85 -4.61 -1.96
CA ALA A 94 6.78 -4.86 -0.84
C ALA A 94 7.68 -3.65 -0.55
N ALA A 95 8.16 -2.95 -1.59
CA ALA A 95 8.94 -1.73 -1.42
C ALA A 95 8.13 -0.58 -0.82
N VAL A 96 6.86 -0.42 -1.22
CA VAL A 96 5.93 0.58 -0.65
C VAL A 96 5.64 0.28 0.82
N ASP A 97 5.37 -0.98 1.17
CA ASP A 97 5.12 -1.38 2.55
C ASP A 97 6.34 -1.14 3.44
N GLU A 98 7.55 -1.42 2.93
CA GLU A 98 8.80 -1.15 3.66
C GLU A 98 9.03 0.36 3.85
N LEU A 99 8.81 1.18 2.82
CA LEU A 99 8.88 2.64 2.94
C LEU A 99 7.92 3.15 4.00
N GLN A 100 6.68 2.68 4.00
CA GLN A 100 5.67 3.07 4.99
C GLN A 100 6.12 2.70 6.41
N ARG A 101 6.67 1.49 6.60
CA ARG A 101 7.20 1.03 7.88
C ARG A 101 8.33 1.93 8.38
N VAL A 102 9.27 2.28 7.50
CA VAL A 102 10.41 3.15 7.86
C VAL A 102 9.93 4.56 8.20
N ILE A 103 8.95 5.11 7.48
CA ILE A 103 8.35 6.42 7.77
C ILE A 103 7.66 6.43 9.15
N GLU A 104 6.89 5.40 9.49
CA GLU A 104 6.22 5.29 10.78
C GLU A 104 7.20 5.28 11.96
N VAL A 105 8.31 4.54 11.81
CA VAL A 105 9.41 4.54 12.80
C VAL A 105 10.03 5.94 12.93
N SER A 106 10.22 6.66 11.81
CA SER A 106 10.76 8.02 11.78
C SER A 106 9.84 9.04 12.46
N GLN A 107 8.55 9.02 12.18
CA GLN A 107 7.58 10.02 12.67
C GLN A 107 7.33 9.95 14.18
N SER A 108 7.45 8.78 14.79
CA SER A 108 7.28 8.61 16.24
C SER A 108 8.34 9.33 17.10
N SER A 109 9.37 9.91 16.48
CA SER A 109 10.54 10.49 17.12
C SER A 109 10.68 12.01 17.01
N ASN A 110 9.94 12.70 16.14
CA ASN A 110 10.22 14.10 15.79
C ASN A 110 10.23 15.06 16.98
N ALA A 111 9.28 15.00 17.93
CA ALA A 111 9.25 15.86 19.10
C ALA A 111 10.46 15.63 20.04
N LYS A 112 10.90 14.37 20.17
CA LYS A 112 12.09 14.04 20.98
C LYS A 112 13.39 14.48 20.30
N ILE A 113 13.39 14.48 18.98
CA ILE A 113 14.53 14.91 18.16
C ILE A 113 14.72 16.42 18.28
N ASP A 114 13.65 17.20 18.19
CA ASP A 114 13.67 18.65 18.35
C ASP A 114 14.15 19.04 19.77
N GLU A 115 13.68 18.34 20.80
CA GLU A 115 14.12 18.51 22.18
C GLU A 115 15.60 18.18 22.33
N ALA A 116 16.08 17.08 21.76
CA ALA A 116 17.47 16.67 21.79
C ALA A 116 18.38 17.67 21.05
N ALA A 117 17.97 18.16 19.90
CA ALA A 117 18.71 19.15 19.13
C ALA A 117 18.86 20.47 19.90
N PHE A 118 17.77 20.93 20.51
CA PHE A 118 17.78 22.13 21.34
C PHE A 118 18.69 21.97 22.58
N LEU A 119 18.62 20.80 23.26
CA LEU A 119 19.46 20.47 24.38
C LEU A 119 20.95 20.49 24.00
N VAL A 120 21.32 19.82 22.90
CA VAL A 120 22.69 19.78 22.40
C VAL A 120 23.17 21.20 22.11
N GLN A 121 22.39 22.01 21.37
CA GLN A 121 22.74 23.39 21.07
C GLN A 121 22.99 24.22 22.32
N LYS A 122 22.13 24.11 23.35
CA LYS A 122 22.27 24.90 24.59
C LYS A 122 23.49 24.51 25.43
N ILE A 123 23.85 23.24 25.43
CA ILE A 123 25.06 22.78 26.14
C ILE A 123 26.32 23.18 25.36
N ASP A 124 26.29 23.11 24.01
CA ASP A 124 27.41 23.53 23.15
C ASP A 124 27.69 25.04 23.26
N GLU A 125 26.64 25.88 23.40
CA GLU A 125 26.79 27.34 23.63
C GLU A 125 27.62 27.63 24.89
N VAL A 126 27.51 26.80 25.92
CA VAL A 126 28.28 26.94 27.19
C VAL A 126 29.58 26.17 27.12
N SER A 127 29.65 25.07 26.38
CA SER A 127 30.83 24.19 26.24
C SER A 127 31.47 23.81 27.59
N PRO A 128 30.74 23.15 28.49
CA PRO A 128 31.28 22.75 29.80
C PRO A 128 32.40 21.71 29.62
N LYS A 129 33.40 21.74 30.53
CA LYS A 129 34.49 20.76 30.57
C LYS A 129 34.38 19.88 31.82
N GLU A 130 34.87 18.64 31.72
CA GLU A 130 34.94 17.75 32.86
C GLU A 130 35.91 18.32 33.89
N GLY A 131 35.55 18.35 35.20
CA GLY A 131 36.34 18.88 36.29
C GLY A 131 36.28 20.40 36.45
N GLU A 132 35.77 21.14 35.47
CA GLU A 132 35.75 22.62 35.47
C GLU A 132 34.94 23.19 36.63
N LEU A 133 33.83 22.56 36.98
CA LEU A 133 32.99 23.00 38.10
C LEU A 133 33.73 22.85 39.43
N GLU A 134 34.34 21.70 39.65
CA GLU A 134 35.10 21.40 40.83
C GLU A 134 36.31 22.35 41.00
N ASP A 135 37.00 22.65 39.89
CA ASP A 135 38.11 23.61 39.86
C ASP A 135 37.64 25.03 40.24
N LEU A 136 36.51 25.48 39.72
CA LEU A 136 35.93 26.78 40.04
C LEU A 136 35.43 26.84 41.48
N GLU A 137 34.83 25.77 42.00
CA GLU A 137 34.40 25.68 43.42
C GLU A 137 35.58 25.73 44.38
N GLU A 138 36.77 25.26 44.01
CA GLU A 138 38.00 25.36 44.84
C GLU A 138 38.65 26.73 44.74
N GLN A 139 38.68 27.37 43.57
CA GLN A 139 39.39 28.63 43.34
C GLN A 139 38.56 29.85 43.75
N LEU A 140 37.26 29.90 43.51
CA LEU A 140 36.40 31.06 43.74
C LEU A 140 36.48 31.59 45.20
N PRO A 141 36.40 30.75 46.27
CA PRO A 141 36.53 31.21 47.66
C PRO A 141 37.89 31.84 47.97
N ARG A 142 38.97 31.38 47.32
CA ARG A 142 40.30 31.94 47.51
C ARG A 142 40.40 33.36 46.97
N PHE A 143 39.77 33.61 45.77
CA PHE A 143 39.71 34.94 45.16
C PHE A 143 38.80 35.88 45.96
N GLU A 144 37.60 35.42 46.38
CA GLU A 144 36.69 36.21 47.24
C GLU A 144 37.33 36.56 48.59
N HIS A 145 38.09 35.67 49.18
CA HIS A 145 38.83 35.99 50.39
C HIS A 145 39.99 36.99 50.18
N ALA A 146 40.67 36.90 49.02
CA ALA A 146 41.69 37.84 48.61
C ALA A 146 41.12 39.26 48.45
N GLU A 147 39.96 39.39 47.80
CA GLU A 147 39.22 40.63 47.65
C GLU A 147 38.86 41.24 49.01
N ALA A 148 38.28 40.46 49.92
CA ALA A 148 37.89 40.92 51.24
C ALA A 148 39.08 41.39 52.05
N LEU A 149 40.23 40.67 51.98
CA LEU A 149 41.50 41.03 52.67
C LEU A 149 42.05 42.33 52.05
N LEU A 150 42.03 42.48 50.73
CA LEU A 150 42.46 43.67 50.00
C LEU A 150 41.67 44.91 50.46
N GLN A 151 40.34 44.81 50.42
CA GLN A 151 39.45 45.88 50.85
C GLN A 151 39.67 46.31 52.34
N ALA A 152 39.84 45.31 53.21
CA ALA A 152 40.10 45.61 54.63
C ALA A 152 41.45 46.31 54.84
N ALA A 153 42.53 45.82 54.20
CA ALA A 153 43.86 46.36 54.31
C ALA A 153 43.98 47.75 53.68
N GLU A 154 43.50 47.93 52.48
CA GLU A 154 43.51 49.18 51.74
C GLU A 154 42.66 50.28 52.45
N GLY A 155 41.41 49.89 52.82
CA GLY A 155 40.52 50.77 53.54
C GLY A 155 41.13 51.24 54.89
N THR A 156 41.81 50.34 55.64
CA THR A 156 42.50 50.67 56.88
C THR A 156 43.69 51.60 56.60
N HIS A 157 44.51 51.28 55.61
CA HIS A 157 45.65 52.12 55.22
C HIS A 157 45.18 53.53 54.82
N LYS A 158 44.10 53.66 54.01
CA LYS A 158 43.55 54.99 53.71
C LYS A 158 43.10 55.78 54.92
N LEU A 159 42.43 55.13 55.87
CA LEU A 159 42.00 55.79 57.09
C LEU A 159 43.17 56.29 57.91
N LEU A 160 44.32 55.62 57.90
CA LEU A 160 45.53 56.01 58.63
C LEU A 160 46.30 57.10 57.90
N SER A 161 46.46 57.04 56.56
CA SER A 161 47.47 57.82 55.81
C SER A 161 46.94 58.79 54.76
N ASP A 162 45.61 58.87 54.49
CA ASP A 162 45.02 59.87 53.56
C ASP A 162 45.13 61.28 54.16
N ASP A 163 44.96 62.32 53.30
CA ASP A 163 44.92 63.72 53.70
C ASP A 163 43.92 63.91 54.85
N GLU A 164 44.40 64.54 55.95
CA GLU A 164 43.67 64.69 57.22
C GLU A 164 43.41 63.32 57.93
N GLY A 165 44.18 62.33 57.66
CA GLY A 165 44.12 61.01 58.29
C GLY A 165 44.56 61.01 59.75
N ILE A 166 44.51 59.77 60.35
CA ILE A 166 44.85 59.61 61.73
C ILE A 166 46.32 60.02 62.01
N ILE A 167 47.25 59.73 61.11
CA ILE A 167 48.67 60.05 61.19
C ILE A 167 48.85 61.60 61.22
N ASP A 168 48.24 62.30 60.31
CA ASP A 168 48.32 63.77 60.28
C ASP A 168 47.69 64.42 61.50
N SER A 169 46.50 63.99 61.90
CA SER A 169 45.85 64.50 63.11
C SER A 169 46.65 64.25 64.41
N LEU A 170 47.27 63.08 64.47
CA LEU A 170 48.08 62.74 65.63
C LEU A 170 49.40 63.53 65.67
N SER A 171 50.01 63.71 64.49
CA SER A 171 51.21 64.53 64.30
C SER A 171 50.95 65.98 64.70
N GLU A 172 49.82 66.58 64.30
CA GLU A 172 49.40 67.90 64.70
C GLU A 172 49.21 68.01 66.22
N ALA A 173 48.60 66.99 66.87
CA ALA A 173 48.38 66.91 68.29
C ALA A 173 49.71 66.85 69.03
N VAL A 174 50.70 66.04 68.55
CA VAL A 174 52.07 65.96 69.11
C VAL A 174 52.74 67.32 69.03
N HIS A 175 52.69 68.05 67.91
CA HIS A 175 53.28 69.37 67.75
C HIS A 175 52.67 70.41 68.71
N MET A 176 51.35 70.42 68.86
CA MET A 176 50.65 71.29 69.75
C MET A 176 51.12 71.07 71.23
N LEU A 177 51.20 69.81 71.65
CA LEU A 177 51.68 69.47 73.00
C LEU A 177 53.17 69.75 73.20
N GLN A 178 54.01 69.51 72.20
CA GLN A 178 55.46 69.84 72.26
C GLN A 178 55.66 71.35 72.44
N ASN A 179 54.92 72.18 71.68
CA ASN A 179 54.98 73.62 71.82
C ASN A 179 54.56 74.12 73.25
N ALA A 180 53.49 73.46 73.78
CA ALA A 180 52.95 73.80 75.10
C ALA A 180 53.83 73.25 76.26
N SER A 181 54.65 72.23 76.02
CA SER A 181 55.59 71.68 77.05
C SER A 181 56.63 72.65 77.52
N THR A 182 56.91 73.71 76.78
CA THR A 182 57.79 74.83 77.26
C THR A 182 57.20 75.60 78.42
N TYR A 183 55.86 75.46 78.63
CA TYR A 183 55.17 76.12 79.74
C TYR A 183 54.77 75.19 80.87
N ASP A 184 54.54 73.89 80.57
CA ASP A 184 54.24 72.86 81.57
C ASP A 184 54.90 71.52 81.22
N VAL A 185 55.86 71.05 82.05
CA VAL A 185 56.64 69.85 81.82
C VAL A 185 55.78 68.56 81.78
N VAL A 186 54.59 68.56 82.40
CA VAL A 186 53.66 67.44 82.37
C VAL A 186 53.17 67.19 80.95
N LEU A 187 52.98 68.25 80.10
CA LEU A 187 52.53 68.13 78.69
C LEU A 187 53.62 67.51 77.83
N GLY A 188 54.92 67.60 78.23
CA GLY A 188 55.99 66.90 77.48
C GLY A 188 55.92 65.41 77.60
N ALA A 189 55.53 64.87 78.77
CA ALA A 189 55.33 63.43 78.90
C ALA A 189 54.18 62.90 78.08
N TYR A 190 53.13 63.71 77.90
CA TYR A 190 52.01 63.33 77.00
C TYR A 190 52.41 63.44 75.51
N ALA A 191 53.25 64.43 75.17
CA ALA A 191 53.79 64.52 73.81
C ALA A 191 54.66 63.32 73.43
N GLU A 192 55.53 62.88 74.33
CA GLU A 192 56.36 61.66 74.14
C GLU A 192 55.52 60.42 73.99
N SER A 193 54.45 60.25 74.79
CA SER A 193 53.54 59.09 74.68
C SER A 193 52.81 59.10 73.38
N LEU A 194 52.26 60.25 72.87
CA LEU A 194 51.62 60.33 71.58
C LEU A 194 52.60 60.20 70.41
N SER A 195 53.83 60.69 70.54
CA SER A 195 54.90 60.50 69.57
C SER A 195 55.24 59.03 69.36
N SER A 196 55.33 58.25 70.47
CA SER A 196 55.51 56.82 70.37
C SER A 196 54.35 56.11 69.68
N ALA A 197 53.15 56.48 70.05
CA ALA A 197 51.94 55.92 69.36
C ALA A 197 51.87 56.29 67.86
N LEU A 198 52.35 57.49 67.49
CA LEU A 198 52.40 57.90 66.04
C LEU A 198 53.37 56.98 65.27
N ILE A 199 54.57 56.71 65.84
CA ILE A 199 55.54 55.79 65.22
C ILE A 199 54.93 54.40 65.02
N ASP A 200 54.25 53.84 66.02
CA ASP A 200 53.62 52.54 65.96
C ASP A 200 52.52 52.51 64.89
N ILE A 201 51.76 53.60 64.73
CA ILE A 201 50.68 53.70 63.68
C ILE A 201 51.31 53.89 62.33
N GLU A 202 52.37 54.63 62.10
CA GLU A 202 53.14 54.76 60.88
C GLU A 202 53.67 53.41 60.41
N ASP A 203 54.27 52.65 61.35
CA ASP A 203 54.72 51.30 61.02
C ASP A 203 53.62 50.37 60.58
N VAL A 204 52.49 50.34 61.32
CA VAL A 204 51.32 49.54 60.91
C VAL A 204 50.77 49.98 59.52
N SER A 205 50.72 51.27 59.22
CA SER A 205 50.29 51.78 57.90
C SER A 205 51.26 51.34 56.82
N SER A 206 52.58 51.37 57.07
CA SER A 206 53.58 50.87 56.09
C SER A 206 53.51 49.36 55.89
N GLU A 207 53.25 48.58 56.94
CA GLU A 207 53.05 47.14 56.83
C GLU A 207 51.78 46.81 56.04
N LEU A 208 50.65 47.49 56.27
CA LEU A 208 49.45 47.33 55.56
C LEU A 208 49.61 47.62 54.05
N ARG A 209 50.33 48.67 53.69
CA ARG A 209 50.70 49.01 52.34
C ARG A 209 51.51 47.90 51.65
N SER A 210 52.48 47.37 52.32
CA SER A 210 53.32 46.27 51.86
C SER A 210 52.51 45.00 51.70
N TYR A 211 51.55 44.73 52.60
CA TYR A 211 50.63 43.64 52.56
C TYR A 211 49.71 43.72 51.32
N VAL A 212 49.07 44.90 51.02
CA VAL A 212 48.26 45.15 49.82
C VAL A 212 49.03 44.85 48.54
N HIS A 213 50.32 45.28 48.47
CA HIS A 213 51.15 45.01 47.32
C HIS A 213 51.59 43.53 47.19
N SER A 214 51.53 42.75 48.25
CA SER A 214 51.82 41.32 48.23
C SER A 214 50.63 40.44 47.85
N LEU A 215 49.39 40.98 47.88
CA LEU A 215 48.21 40.31 47.45
C LEU A 215 48.14 40.41 45.93
N ASP A 216 48.29 39.24 45.21
CA ASP A 216 48.11 39.10 43.76
C ASP A 216 46.63 38.88 43.52
N PHE A 217 45.85 39.98 43.45
CA PHE A 217 44.41 39.98 43.22
C PHE A 217 44.08 40.59 41.85
N ASP A 218 43.40 39.79 41.06
CA ASP A 218 42.87 40.18 39.71
C ASP A 218 41.34 40.19 39.74
N GLU A 219 40.74 41.39 39.73
CA GLU A 219 39.30 41.62 39.80
C GLU A 219 38.61 41.09 38.53
N GLU A 220 39.24 41.25 37.34
CA GLU A 220 38.70 40.79 36.06
C GLU A 220 38.63 39.24 36.02
N ALA A 221 39.67 38.57 36.56
CA ALA A 221 39.67 37.11 36.68
C ALA A 221 38.59 36.60 37.64
N LEU A 222 38.29 37.33 38.74
CA LEU A 222 37.20 36.96 39.66
C LEU A 222 35.83 37.09 38.98
N GLU A 223 35.58 38.21 38.27
CA GLU A 223 34.32 38.40 37.51
C GLU A 223 34.12 37.35 36.43
N GLU A 224 35.20 37.01 35.71
CA GLU A 224 35.13 35.93 34.69
C GLU A 224 34.80 34.56 35.31
N MET A 225 35.43 34.22 36.45
CA MET A 225 35.12 32.96 37.14
C MET A 225 33.71 32.91 37.70
N GLN A 226 33.20 34.02 38.27
CA GLN A 226 31.80 34.09 38.72
C GLN A 226 30.80 33.99 37.58
N ALA A 227 31.03 34.66 36.45
CA ALA A 227 30.21 34.57 35.25
C ALA A 227 30.25 33.14 34.66
N ARG A 228 31.40 32.48 34.68
CA ARG A 228 31.54 31.10 34.23
C ARG A 228 30.79 30.12 35.12
N MET A 229 30.96 30.26 36.46
CA MET A 229 30.20 29.46 37.43
C MET A 229 28.70 29.60 37.24
N ALA A 230 28.18 30.84 37.05
CA ALA A 230 26.79 31.11 36.87
C ALA A 230 26.22 30.42 35.59
N ARG A 231 27.00 30.37 34.49
CA ARG A 231 26.65 29.64 33.28
C ARG A 231 26.56 28.15 33.49
N LEU A 232 27.50 27.52 34.17
CA LEU A 232 27.48 26.10 34.51
C LEU A 232 26.32 25.74 35.45
N GLN A 233 26.08 26.57 36.49
CA GLN A 233 24.92 26.40 37.37
C GLN A 233 23.57 26.55 36.60
N GLY A 234 23.52 27.42 35.61
CA GLY A 234 22.38 27.57 34.72
C GLY A 234 22.05 26.28 33.98
N LEU A 235 23.07 25.59 33.44
CA LEU A 235 22.89 24.28 32.80
C LEU A 235 22.40 23.22 33.79
N MET A 236 23.00 23.17 35.00
CA MET A 236 22.61 22.21 36.05
C MET A 236 21.17 22.43 36.49
N ARG A 237 20.72 23.66 36.65
CA ARG A 237 19.32 23.99 37.02
C ARG A 237 18.32 23.51 35.98
N THR A 238 18.69 23.55 34.70
CA THR A 238 17.80 23.20 33.59
C THR A 238 17.86 21.71 33.27
N TYR A 239 19.06 21.12 33.25
CA TYR A 239 19.27 19.79 32.68
C TYR A 239 19.63 18.70 33.69
N GLY A 240 19.94 19.02 34.96
CA GLY A 240 20.20 18.01 35.99
C GLY A 240 20.86 18.58 37.23
N PRO A 241 20.76 17.88 38.39
CA PRO A 241 21.25 18.38 39.66
C PRO A 241 22.77 18.50 39.72
N GLY A 242 23.50 17.83 38.83
CA GLY A 242 24.96 17.87 38.76
C GLY A 242 25.46 17.95 37.32
N ILE A 243 26.69 18.46 37.15
CA ILE A 243 27.33 18.60 35.84
C ILE A 243 27.46 17.25 35.11
N LYS A 244 27.65 16.15 35.85
CA LYS A 244 27.70 14.79 35.30
C LYS A 244 26.35 14.34 34.70
N ASP A 245 25.24 14.83 35.26
CA ASP A 245 23.93 14.54 34.74
C ASP A 245 23.65 15.33 33.45
N VAL A 246 24.19 16.56 33.36
CA VAL A 246 24.18 17.35 32.11
C VAL A 246 24.93 16.60 31.02
N PHE A 247 26.12 16.08 31.26
CA PHE A 247 26.90 15.30 30.31
C PHE A 247 26.18 14.00 29.87
N LYS A 248 25.55 13.29 30.81
CA LYS A 248 24.76 12.10 30.48
C LYS A 248 23.60 12.42 29.52
N LYS A 249 22.86 13.51 29.79
CA LYS A 249 21.77 13.94 28.91
C LYS A 249 22.27 14.40 27.55
N TYR A 250 23.40 15.12 27.53
CA TYR A 250 24.05 15.53 26.29
C TYR A 250 24.42 14.32 25.40
N GLN A 251 25.08 13.33 25.99
CA GLN A 251 25.46 12.11 25.28
C GLN A 251 24.22 11.33 24.75
N ALA A 252 23.18 11.24 25.60
CA ALA A 252 21.95 10.59 25.20
C ALA A 252 21.24 11.33 24.02
N ALA A 253 21.26 12.66 24.03
CA ALA A 253 20.73 13.48 22.98
C ALA A 253 21.56 13.36 21.69
N GLN A 254 22.87 13.37 21.76
CA GLN A 254 23.74 13.14 20.59
C GLN A 254 23.49 11.78 19.96
N ASN A 255 23.41 10.72 20.76
CA ASN A 255 23.11 9.36 20.27
C ASN A 255 21.74 9.31 19.56
N LEU A 256 20.73 10.01 20.11
CA LEU A 256 19.41 10.08 19.47
C LEU A 256 19.48 10.79 18.11
N LEU A 257 20.21 11.89 18.00
CA LEU A 257 20.40 12.63 16.74
C LEU A 257 21.18 11.82 15.70
N GLU A 258 22.14 11.01 16.10
CA GLU A 258 22.89 10.13 15.22
C GLU A 258 21.99 9.03 14.64
N VAL A 259 21.20 8.34 15.48
CA VAL A 259 20.20 7.36 15.05
C VAL A 259 19.19 7.98 14.07
N THR A 260 18.83 9.25 14.26
CA THR A 260 17.89 9.94 13.37
C THR A 260 18.46 10.21 11.98
N ARG A 261 19.74 10.56 11.89
CA ARG A 261 20.43 10.71 10.60
C ARG A 261 20.45 9.41 9.80
N ASP A 262 20.65 8.29 10.50
CA ASP A 262 20.55 6.96 9.88
C ASP A 262 19.14 6.66 9.41
N THR A 263 18.11 7.08 10.16
CA THR A 263 16.70 6.90 9.75
C THR A 263 16.35 7.70 8.51
N GLU A 264 16.80 8.95 8.37
CA GLU A 264 16.61 9.74 7.14
C GLU A 264 17.30 9.12 5.92
N LYS A 265 18.46 8.50 6.13
CA LYS A 265 19.14 7.76 5.09
C LYS A 265 18.33 6.54 4.67
N LEU A 266 17.79 5.78 5.64
CA LEU A 266 16.94 4.62 5.38
C LEU A 266 15.66 5.01 4.62
N VAL A 267 15.02 6.13 4.97
CA VAL A 267 13.86 6.65 4.22
C VAL A 267 14.21 6.94 2.77
N ARG A 268 15.36 7.59 2.51
CA ARG A 268 15.81 7.88 1.14
C ARG A 268 16.14 6.61 0.35
N GLU A 269 16.76 5.63 0.99
CA GLU A 269 17.07 4.33 0.36
C GLU A 269 15.78 3.55 0.05
N ALA A 270 14.83 3.54 0.97
CA ALA A 270 13.53 2.91 0.75
C ALA A 270 12.73 3.61 -0.36
N GLN A 271 12.75 4.95 -0.42
CA GLN A 271 12.11 5.69 -1.51
C GLN A 271 12.76 5.37 -2.86
N ALA A 272 14.07 5.33 -2.93
CA ALA A 272 14.78 4.97 -4.16
C ALA A 272 14.47 3.52 -4.61
N ALA A 273 14.25 2.60 -3.66
CA ALA A 273 13.81 1.24 -3.97
C ALA A 273 12.38 1.21 -4.56
N VAL A 274 11.46 2.03 -4.02
CA VAL A 274 10.11 2.19 -4.59
C VAL A 274 10.18 2.72 -6.02
N ASP A 275 10.95 3.80 -6.26
CA ASP A 275 11.07 4.41 -7.57
C ASP A 275 11.66 3.41 -8.60
N ALA A 276 12.70 2.67 -8.23
CA ALA A 276 13.30 1.63 -9.08
C ALA A 276 12.32 0.47 -9.37
N ALA A 277 11.57 0.02 -8.36
CA ALA A 277 10.57 -1.03 -8.53
C ALA A 277 9.39 -0.56 -9.41
N GLN A 278 8.99 0.71 -9.29
CA GLN A 278 7.96 1.33 -10.13
C GLN A 278 8.39 1.38 -11.60
N ASP A 279 9.62 1.79 -11.89
CA ASP A 279 10.15 1.85 -13.26
C ASP A 279 10.15 0.45 -13.91
N ILE A 280 10.57 -0.58 -13.17
CA ILE A 280 10.53 -1.97 -13.64
C ILE A 280 9.08 -2.41 -13.90
N LEU A 281 8.16 -2.11 -12.99
CA LEU A 281 6.74 -2.45 -13.13
C LEU A 281 6.14 -1.80 -14.36
N ILE A 282 6.44 -0.52 -14.62
CA ILE A 282 5.96 0.19 -15.82
C ILE A 282 6.49 -0.48 -17.08
N LEU A 283 7.76 -0.86 -17.11
CA LEU A 283 8.35 -1.57 -18.24
C LEU A 283 7.62 -2.90 -18.51
N LYS A 284 7.43 -3.72 -17.47
CA LYS A 284 6.74 -5.02 -17.59
C LYS A 284 5.27 -4.87 -17.97
N ALA A 285 4.60 -3.83 -17.51
CA ALA A 285 3.23 -3.50 -17.92
C ALA A 285 3.15 -3.17 -19.41
N GLN A 286 4.12 -2.41 -19.95
CA GLN A 286 4.19 -2.07 -21.37
C GLN A 286 4.48 -3.30 -22.25
N GLU A 287 5.37 -4.20 -21.81
CA GLU A 287 5.65 -5.45 -22.50
C GLU A 287 4.40 -6.35 -22.57
N LEU A 288 3.70 -6.54 -21.46
CA LEU A 288 2.45 -7.29 -21.39
C LEU A 288 1.38 -6.67 -22.32
N LYS A 289 1.19 -5.36 -22.26
CA LYS A 289 0.27 -4.64 -23.13
C LYS A 289 0.60 -4.84 -24.61
N LYS A 290 1.88 -4.75 -24.98
CA LYS A 290 2.36 -4.91 -26.35
C LYS A 290 2.01 -6.29 -26.92
N VAL A 291 2.21 -7.36 -26.15
CA VAL A 291 1.87 -8.73 -26.55
C VAL A 291 0.36 -8.84 -26.81
N ARG A 292 -0.47 -8.34 -25.89
CA ARG A 292 -1.93 -8.37 -26.00
C ARG A 292 -2.45 -7.56 -27.20
N VAL A 293 -1.94 -6.35 -27.40
CA VAL A 293 -2.33 -5.48 -28.53
C VAL A 293 -1.93 -6.10 -29.87
N ALA A 294 -0.78 -6.75 -29.96
CA ALA A 294 -0.32 -7.41 -31.20
C ALA A 294 -1.15 -8.65 -31.54
N ALA A 295 -1.69 -9.35 -30.53
CA ALA A 295 -2.49 -10.55 -30.71
C ALA A 295 -3.97 -10.26 -31.00
N ALA A 296 -4.51 -9.17 -30.46
CA ALA A 296 -5.93 -8.82 -30.55
C ALA A 296 -6.51 -8.81 -31.98
N PRO A 297 -5.85 -8.24 -33.01
CA PRO A 297 -6.38 -8.25 -34.37
C PRO A 297 -6.57 -9.67 -34.91
N LYS A 298 -5.65 -10.59 -34.62
CA LYS A 298 -5.70 -11.98 -35.09
C LYS A 298 -6.84 -12.75 -34.43
N LEU A 299 -7.06 -12.55 -33.11
CA LEU A 299 -8.23 -13.12 -32.42
C LEU A 299 -9.53 -12.59 -33.02
N CYS A 300 -9.67 -11.27 -33.18
CA CYS A 300 -10.85 -10.65 -33.74
C CYS A 300 -11.14 -11.15 -35.18
N GLU A 301 -10.10 -11.28 -36.01
CA GLU A 301 -10.24 -11.81 -37.35
C GLU A 301 -10.73 -13.26 -37.35
N ALA A 302 -10.20 -14.12 -36.46
CA ALA A 302 -10.65 -15.51 -36.35
C ALA A 302 -12.11 -15.58 -35.91
N VAL A 303 -12.53 -14.78 -34.92
CA VAL A 303 -13.92 -14.74 -34.44
C VAL A 303 -14.85 -14.17 -35.56
N ASN A 304 -14.44 -13.09 -36.23
CA ASN A 304 -15.23 -12.49 -37.32
C ASN A 304 -15.44 -13.46 -38.49
N ARG A 305 -14.47 -14.33 -38.79
CA ARG A 305 -14.64 -15.42 -39.76
C ARG A 305 -15.74 -16.40 -39.33
N GLN A 306 -15.73 -16.82 -38.04
CA GLN A 306 -16.79 -17.68 -37.51
C GLN A 306 -18.17 -17.00 -37.53
N MET A 307 -18.23 -15.71 -37.16
CA MET A 307 -19.47 -14.92 -37.26
C MET A 307 -20.01 -14.87 -38.69
N SER A 308 -19.14 -14.77 -39.69
CA SER A 308 -19.51 -14.81 -41.09
C SER A 308 -20.09 -16.18 -41.50
N HIS A 309 -19.51 -17.29 -40.99
CA HIS A 309 -20.09 -18.65 -41.19
C HIS A 309 -21.48 -18.76 -40.54
N LEU A 310 -21.68 -18.13 -39.37
CA LEU A 310 -22.99 -18.06 -38.71
C LEU A 310 -23.99 -17.10 -39.39
N GLN A 311 -23.67 -16.60 -40.58
CA GLN A 311 -24.50 -15.70 -41.38
C GLN A 311 -24.91 -14.41 -40.66
N MET A 312 -23.99 -13.86 -39.81
CA MET A 312 -24.24 -12.62 -39.09
C MET A 312 -23.99 -11.36 -39.94
N GLY A 313 -24.01 -11.48 -41.27
CA GLY A 313 -23.85 -10.37 -42.22
C GLY A 313 -22.48 -9.73 -42.13
N SER A 314 -22.45 -8.40 -42.00
CA SER A 314 -21.21 -7.62 -41.85
C SER A 314 -20.86 -7.26 -40.38
N ALA A 315 -21.49 -7.96 -39.46
CA ALA A 315 -21.19 -7.78 -38.03
C ALA A 315 -19.74 -8.18 -37.70
N GLN A 316 -19.11 -7.43 -36.84
CA GLN A 316 -17.72 -7.65 -36.43
C GLN A 316 -17.53 -7.41 -34.94
N ILE A 317 -16.52 -8.06 -34.38
CA ILE A 317 -16.02 -7.72 -33.07
C ILE A 317 -14.64 -7.05 -33.17
N GLU A 318 -14.33 -6.23 -32.19
CA GLU A 318 -13.01 -5.65 -31.97
C GLU A 318 -12.70 -5.59 -30.48
N LEU A 319 -11.45 -5.50 -30.11
CA LEU A 319 -11.00 -5.32 -28.72
C LEU A 319 -10.59 -3.88 -28.51
N SER A 320 -11.17 -3.26 -27.49
CA SER A 320 -10.81 -1.94 -27.00
C SER A 320 -9.82 -2.06 -25.84
N PHE A 321 -8.80 -1.21 -25.85
CA PHE A 321 -7.76 -1.14 -24.82
C PHE A 321 -7.80 0.23 -24.17
N GLU A 322 -8.04 0.28 -22.87
CA GLU A 322 -8.08 1.50 -22.06
C GLU A 322 -7.01 1.40 -20.97
N ASP A 323 -6.06 2.33 -20.94
CA ASP A 323 -5.04 2.35 -19.88
C ASP A 323 -5.66 2.74 -18.55
N LEU A 324 -5.38 1.95 -17.54
CA LEU A 324 -5.82 2.22 -16.18
C LEU A 324 -4.87 3.22 -15.49
N PRO A 325 -5.38 4.12 -14.65
CA PRO A 325 -4.56 4.86 -13.71
C PRO A 325 -3.67 3.91 -12.89
N PHE A 326 -2.47 4.36 -12.52
CA PHE A 326 -1.48 3.50 -11.85
C PHE A 326 -2.04 2.85 -10.57
N GLU A 327 -2.85 3.58 -9.81
CA GLU A 327 -3.47 3.12 -8.56
C GLU A 327 -4.49 1.99 -8.76
N GLN A 328 -4.93 1.78 -10.01
CA GLN A 328 -5.89 0.72 -10.38
C GLN A 328 -5.20 -0.51 -11.00
N TRP A 329 -3.88 -0.48 -11.11
CA TRP A 329 -3.13 -1.62 -11.61
C TRP A 329 -3.30 -2.82 -10.68
N ASN A 330 -3.43 -4.00 -11.26
CA ASN A 330 -3.74 -5.20 -10.51
C ASN A 330 -3.05 -6.42 -11.14
N LYS A 331 -3.23 -7.60 -10.54
CA LYS A 331 -2.58 -8.84 -11.00
C LYS A 331 -2.89 -9.23 -12.45
N VAL A 332 -3.91 -8.64 -13.06
CA VAL A 332 -4.30 -8.91 -14.45
C VAL A 332 -3.59 -7.99 -15.43
N GLY A 333 -3.09 -6.84 -14.97
CA GLY A 333 -2.35 -5.88 -15.78
C GLY A 333 -2.73 -4.43 -15.54
N SER A 334 -2.18 -3.56 -16.38
CA SER A 334 -2.33 -2.10 -16.37
C SER A 334 -3.39 -1.58 -17.35
N THR A 335 -4.09 -2.48 -18.08
CA THR A 335 -4.97 -2.12 -19.18
C THR A 335 -6.28 -2.86 -19.04
N LYS A 336 -7.38 -2.13 -19.11
CA LYS A 336 -8.72 -2.70 -19.24
C LYS A 336 -8.95 -3.07 -20.69
N ILE A 337 -9.39 -4.31 -20.92
CA ILE A 337 -9.70 -4.84 -22.25
C ILE A 337 -11.20 -5.10 -22.31
N GLU A 338 -11.86 -4.55 -23.33
CA GLU A 338 -13.30 -4.72 -23.51
C GLU A 338 -13.64 -5.17 -24.94
N LEU A 339 -14.45 -6.22 -25.06
CA LEU A 339 -14.95 -6.72 -26.32
C LEU A 339 -16.06 -5.78 -26.83
N MET A 340 -15.85 -5.26 -28.02
CA MET A 340 -16.74 -4.35 -28.69
C MET A 340 -17.44 -5.07 -29.87
N TYR A 341 -18.69 -4.79 -30.07
CA TYR A 341 -19.50 -5.33 -31.17
C TYR A 341 -19.90 -4.22 -32.11
N LYS A 342 -19.74 -4.48 -33.40
CA LYS A 342 -20.11 -3.61 -34.52
C LYS A 342 -21.12 -4.32 -35.40
N PRO A 343 -22.42 -3.95 -35.36
CA PRO A 343 -23.47 -4.65 -36.09
C PRO A 343 -23.31 -4.60 -37.62
N SER A 344 -22.68 -3.57 -38.14
CA SER A 344 -22.32 -3.44 -39.55
C SER A 344 -21.07 -2.58 -39.75
N ALA A 345 -20.44 -2.70 -40.91
CA ALA A 345 -19.19 -1.95 -41.20
C ALA A 345 -19.35 -0.42 -41.10
N GLN A 346 -20.57 0.11 -41.21
CA GLN A 346 -20.87 1.54 -41.18
C GLN A 346 -21.27 2.06 -39.78
N MET A 347 -21.49 1.17 -38.80
CA MET A 347 -21.92 1.53 -37.46
C MET A 347 -20.71 1.62 -36.49
N THR A 348 -20.86 2.44 -35.48
CA THR A 348 -19.87 2.54 -34.42
C THR A 348 -19.90 1.30 -33.54
N ALA A 349 -18.71 0.82 -33.14
CA ALA A 349 -18.59 -0.27 -32.18
C ALA A 349 -19.16 0.13 -30.81
N ARG A 350 -19.82 -0.80 -30.17
CA ARG A 350 -20.40 -0.63 -28.81
C ARG A 350 -19.99 -1.81 -27.95
N PRO A 351 -19.91 -1.61 -26.63
CA PRO A 351 -19.69 -2.72 -25.71
C PRO A 351 -20.61 -3.90 -25.98
N LEU A 352 -20.08 -5.12 -26.05
CA LEU A 352 -20.85 -6.34 -26.33
C LEU A 352 -22.06 -6.47 -25.38
N ARG A 353 -21.90 -6.10 -24.10
CA ARG A 353 -22.97 -6.09 -23.08
C ARG A 353 -24.18 -5.18 -23.43
N LYS A 354 -24.07 -4.31 -24.43
CA LYS A 354 -25.14 -3.40 -24.86
C LYS A 354 -25.90 -3.92 -26.09
N ILE A 355 -25.65 -5.14 -26.54
CA ILE A 355 -26.42 -5.78 -27.59
C ILE A 355 -27.81 -6.11 -27.05
N ALA A 356 -28.85 -5.76 -27.83
CA ALA A 356 -30.23 -5.94 -27.41
C ALA A 356 -30.80 -7.32 -27.75
N SER A 357 -30.18 -8.06 -28.70
CA SER A 357 -30.68 -9.35 -29.20
C SER A 357 -29.96 -10.52 -28.53
N GLY A 358 -30.70 -11.34 -27.77
CA GLY A 358 -30.17 -12.55 -27.13
C GLY A 358 -29.56 -13.51 -28.16
N GLY A 359 -30.22 -13.77 -29.27
CA GLY A 359 -29.70 -14.65 -30.31
C GLY A 359 -28.41 -14.14 -30.98
N GLU A 360 -28.23 -12.81 -31.14
CA GLU A 360 -26.97 -12.26 -31.63
C GLU A 360 -25.83 -12.46 -30.61
N VAL A 361 -26.09 -12.21 -29.33
CA VAL A 361 -25.13 -12.44 -28.29
C VAL A 361 -24.71 -13.90 -28.20
N SER A 362 -25.68 -14.85 -28.25
CA SER A 362 -25.39 -16.28 -28.18
C SER A 362 -24.57 -16.75 -29.41
N ARG A 363 -24.78 -16.20 -30.60
CA ARG A 363 -23.97 -16.51 -31.79
C ARG A 363 -22.56 -15.90 -31.72
N VAL A 364 -22.40 -14.67 -31.22
CA VAL A 364 -21.07 -14.10 -30.96
C VAL A 364 -20.31 -14.95 -29.96
N MET A 365 -21.00 -15.38 -28.89
CA MET A 365 -20.44 -16.29 -27.92
C MET A 365 -19.98 -17.60 -28.52
N LEU A 366 -20.86 -18.24 -29.33
CA LEU A 366 -20.51 -19.46 -30.02
C LEU A 366 -19.27 -19.27 -30.90
N ALA A 367 -19.21 -18.17 -31.67
CA ALA A 367 -18.04 -17.86 -32.49
C ALA A 367 -16.76 -17.72 -31.66
N CYS A 368 -16.83 -17.03 -30.52
CA CYS A 368 -15.70 -16.90 -29.58
C CYS A 368 -15.27 -18.27 -29.02
N LYS A 369 -16.22 -19.09 -28.56
CA LYS A 369 -15.96 -20.41 -27.98
C LYS A 369 -15.30 -21.37 -28.99
N VAL A 370 -15.75 -21.37 -30.22
CA VAL A 370 -15.13 -22.19 -31.30
C VAL A 370 -13.69 -21.75 -31.58
N VAL A 371 -13.40 -20.46 -31.54
CA VAL A 371 -12.05 -19.93 -31.77
C VAL A 371 -11.11 -20.22 -30.58
N LEU A 372 -11.63 -20.16 -29.36
CA LEU A 372 -10.86 -20.53 -28.17
C LEU A 372 -10.60 -22.04 -28.10
N GLY A 373 -11.57 -22.87 -28.51
CA GLY A 373 -11.42 -24.32 -28.49
C GLY A 373 -10.95 -24.83 -27.14
N GLU A 374 -9.94 -25.71 -27.16
CA GLU A 374 -9.32 -26.28 -25.93
C GLU A 374 -8.71 -25.25 -24.96
N SER A 375 -8.48 -24.02 -25.43
CA SER A 375 -8.00 -22.91 -24.57
C SER A 375 -9.11 -22.29 -23.71
N ASP A 376 -10.39 -22.69 -23.90
CA ASP A 376 -11.49 -22.25 -23.05
C ASP A 376 -11.47 -22.97 -21.70
N VAL A 377 -11.73 -22.25 -20.64
CA VAL A 377 -11.70 -22.75 -19.27
C VAL A 377 -12.97 -23.55 -18.91
N CYS A 378 -14.03 -23.47 -19.76
CA CYS A 378 -15.32 -24.08 -19.49
C CYS A 378 -15.47 -25.45 -20.19
N ASP A 379 -15.76 -26.48 -19.44
CA ASP A 379 -15.95 -27.86 -19.97
C ASP A 379 -17.35 -28.07 -20.53
N THR A 380 -18.38 -27.41 -20.02
CA THR A 380 -19.79 -27.56 -20.40
C THR A 380 -20.38 -26.22 -20.81
N LEU A 381 -20.95 -26.21 -22.02
CA LEU A 381 -21.61 -25.04 -22.62
C LEU A 381 -23.07 -25.34 -22.84
N VAL A 382 -23.96 -24.49 -22.35
CA VAL A 382 -25.41 -24.60 -22.52
C VAL A 382 -25.88 -23.44 -23.38
N PHE A 383 -26.36 -23.74 -24.59
CA PHE A 383 -26.91 -22.74 -25.52
C PHE A 383 -28.44 -22.76 -25.47
N ASP A 384 -29.00 -21.61 -25.07
CA ASP A 384 -30.43 -21.35 -25.20
C ASP A 384 -30.67 -20.21 -26.20
N GLU A 385 -31.73 -20.31 -26.99
CA GLU A 385 -32.11 -19.32 -28.00
C GLU A 385 -31.01 -18.98 -29.05
N VAL A 386 -29.98 -19.82 -29.20
CA VAL A 386 -28.92 -19.58 -30.22
C VAL A 386 -29.48 -19.62 -31.64
N ASP A 387 -30.58 -20.33 -31.85
CA ASP A 387 -31.33 -20.50 -33.09
C ASP A 387 -32.46 -19.46 -33.27
N ALA A 388 -32.61 -18.49 -32.38
CA ALA A 388 -33.63 -17.44 -32.49
C ALA A 388 -33.43 -16.59 -33.77
N GLY A 389 -34.46 -16.57 -34.62
CA GLY A 389 -34.43 -15.83 -35.86
C GLY A 389 -33.58 -16.47 -36.98
N VAL A 390 -33.19 -17.73 -36.81
CA VAL A 390 -32.35 -18.49 -37.76
C VAL A 390 -33.21 -19.50 -38.52
N GLY A 391 -32.93 -19.70 -39.80
CA GLY A 391 -33.57 -20.71 -40.62
C GLY A 391 -32.79 -21.02 -41.89
N GLY A 392 -33.22 -22.03 -42.63
CA GLY A 392 -32.60 -22.43 -43.92
C GLY A 392 -31.12 -22.74 -43.83
N ALA A 393 -30.31 -22.16 -44.70
CA ALA A 393 -28.85 -22.39 -44.75
C ALA A 393 -28.12 -21.96 -43.48
N THR A 394 -28.63 -20.94 -42.77
CA THR A 394 -28.05 -20.48 -41.52
C THR A 394 -28.22 -21.50 -40.39
N ALA A 395 -29.33 -22.26 -40.37
CA ALA A 395 -29.55 -23.32 -39.39
C ALA A 395 -28.57 -24.49 -39.58
N VAL A 396 -28.23 -24.81 -40.83
CA VAL A 396 -27.22 -25.83 -41.13
C VAL A 396 -25.84 -25.39 -40.67
N ALA A 397 -25.44 -24.17 -41.02
CA ALA A 397 -24.16 -23.61 -40.59
C ALA A 397 -24.03 -23.54 -39.04
N LEU A 398 -25.13 -23.16 -38.35
CA LEU A 398 -25.18 -23.16 -36.88
C LEU A 398 -24.98 -24.58 -36.31
N ALA A 399 -25.66 -25.57 -36.90
CA ALA A 399 -25.55 -26.96 -36.45
C ALA A 399 -24.13 -27.51 -36.63
N GLU A 400 -23.46 -27.22 -37.76
CA GLU A 400 -22.08 -27.59 -38.04
C GLU A 400 -21.11 -26.96 -37.02
N VAL A 401 -21.26 -25.69 -36.69
CA VAL A 401 -20.43 -24.96 -35.71
C VAL A 401 -20.61 -25.54 -34.32
N LEU A 402 -21.86 -25.85 -33.91
CA LEU A 402 -22.13 -26.50 -32.62
C LEU A 402 -21.54 -27.92 -32.56
N ALA A 403 -21.62 -28.69 -33.63
CA ALA A 403 -21.02 -30.02 -33.73
C ALA A 403 -19.47 -29.96 -33.67
N GLN A 404 -18.87 -28.93 -34.26
CA GLN A 404 -17.43 -28.67 -34.16
C GLN A 404 -17.04 -28.40 -32.71
N LEU A 405 -17.76 -27.54 -32.00
CA LEU A 405 -17.52 -27.20 -30.61
C LEU A 405 -17.68 -28.41 -29.67
N ALA A 406 -18.63 -29.30 -29.99
CA ALA A 406 -18.90 -30.53 -29.26
C ALA A 406 -17.75 -31.57 -29.29
N LYS A 407 -16.72 -31.35 -30.13
CA LYS A 407 -15.53 -32.21 -30.16
C LYS A 407 -14.60 -31.96 -28.98
N THR A 408 -14.64 -30.75 -28.43
CA THR A 408 -13.76 -30.30 -27.33
C THR A 408 -14.52 -30.00 -26.03
N HIS A 409 -15.84 -29.80 -26.09
CA HIS A 409 -16.68 -29.43 -24.95
C HIS A 409 -17.93 -30.31 -24.88
N GLN A 410 -18.51 -30.43 -23.69
CA GLN A 410 -19.89 -30.89 -23.57
C GLN A 410 -20.81 -29.75 -23.99
N VAL A 411 -21.57 -29.94 -25.05
CA VAL A 411 -22.49 -28.93 -25.59
C VAL A 411 -23.94 -29.37 -25.39
N ILE A 412 -24.71 -28.58 -24.65
CA ILE A 412 -26.15 -28.77 -24.43
C ILE A 412 -26.87 -27.66 -25.17
N VAL A 413 -27.79 -28.01 -26.07
CA VAL A 413 -28.52 -27.01 -26.88
C VAL A 413 -30.02 -27.17 -26.69
N VAL A 414 -30.68 -26.07 -26.38
CA VAL A 414 -32.14 -25.96 -26.43
C VAL A 414 -32.50 -25.39 -27.79
N THR A 415 -33.18 -26.18 -28.64
CA THR A 415 -33.44 -25.83 -30.03
C THR A 415 -34.84 -26.25 -30.48
N HIS A 416 -35.38 -25.49 -31.38
CA HIS A 416 -36.60 -25.85 -32.15
C HIS A 416 -36.28 -26.23 -33.61
N LEU A 417 -35.00 -26.17 -34.00
CA LEU A 417 -34.58 -26.47 -35.37
C LEU A 417 -34.18 -27.93 -35.54
N PRO A 418 -34.82 -28.67 -36.47
CA PRO A 418 -34.46 -30.06 -36.76
C PRO A 418 -33.02 -30.19 -37.25
N GLN A 419 -32.49 -29.22 -38.02
CA GLN A 419 -31.12 -29.18 -38.51
C GLN A 419 -30.08 -29.23 -37.36
N VAL A 420 -30.39 -28.60 -36.23
CA VAL A 420 -29.53 -28.64 -35.03
C VAL A 420 -29.72 -29.96 -34.28
N ALA A 421 -30.97 -30.41 -34.11
CA ALA A 421 -31.31 -31.63 -33.37
C ALA A 421 -30.70 -32.89 -33.97
N VAL A 422 -30.61 -32.99 -35.33
CA VAL A 422 -29.99 -34.17 -35.99
C VAL A 422 -28.51 -34.32 -35.71
N MET A 423 -27.77 -33.20 -35.44
CA MET A 423 -26.33 -33.21 -35.12
C MET A 423 -26.02 -33.69 -33.69
N GLY A 424 -27.02 -33.73 -32.81
CA GLY A 424 -26.84 -34.13 -31.43
C GLY A 424 -26.53 -35.62 -31.29
N SER A 425 -25.55 -36.03 -30.49
CA SER A 425 -25.27 -37.42 -30.11
C SER A 425 -26.37 -37.99 -29.22
N ARG A 426 -27.02 -37.17 -28.42
CA ARG A 426 -28.17 -37.51 -27.58
C ARG A 426 -29.31 -36.52 -27.88
N HIS A 427 -30.55 -36.99 -27.90
CA HIS A 427 -31.72 -36.15 -28.13
C HIS A 427 -32.72 -36.33 -26.99
N TYR A 428 -33.11 -35.22 -26.36
CA TYR A 428 -34.07 -35.17 -25.28
C TYR A 428 -35.28 -34.36 -25.72
N VAL A 429 -36.49 -34.88 -25.47
CA VAL A 429 -37.77 -34.19 -25.74
C VAL A 429 -38.32 -33.65 -24.43
N VAL A 430 -38.64 -32.35 -24.42
CA VAL A 430 -39.33 -31.71 -23.30
C VAL A 430 -40.83 -31.74 -23.62
N SER A 431 -41.61 -32.39 -22.75
CA SER A 431 -43.06 -32.39 -22.85
C SER A 431 -43.71 -31.84 -21.59
N LYS A 432 -44.81 -31.10 -21.79
CA LYS A 432 -45.61 -30.55 -20.69
C LYS A 432 -46.99 -31.23 -20.73
N THR A 433 -47.31 -31.92 -19.64
CA THR A 433 -48.62 -32.59 -19.49
C THR A 433 -49.45 -31.77 -18.51
N GLU A 434 -50.63 -31.34 -18.94
CA GLU A 434 -51.63 -30.66 -18.13
C GLU A 434 -52.71 -31.64 -17.78
N GLU A 435 -52.78 -32.12 -16.55
CA GLU A 435 -53.91 -32.88 -16.02
C GLU A 435 -54.94 -31.92 -15.44
N HIS A 436 -56.27 -32.24 -15.70
CA HIS A 436 -57.37 -31.44 -15.19
C HIS A 436 -57.28 -31.31 -13.67
N ASN A 437 -57.09 -30.09 -13.16
CA ASN A 437 -56.91 -29.74 -11.72
C ASN A 437 -55.57 -30.08 -11.06
N ALA A 438 -54.52 -30.43 -11.81
CA ALA A 438 -53.17 -30.56 -11.26
C ALA A 438 -52.23 -29.51 -11.84
N LEU A 439 -51.13 -29.23 -11.11
CA LEU A 439 -50.02 -28.37 -11.65
C LEU A 439 -49.41 -29.05 -12.89
N PRO A 440 -49.10 -28.29 -13.95
CA PRO A 440 -48.53 -28.87 -15.14
C PRO A 440 -47.16 -29.52 -14.80
N ILE A 441 -46.99 -30.76 -15.27
CA ILE A 441 -45.77 -31.54 -15.05
C ILE A 441 -44.94 -31.44 -16.35
N THR A 442 -43.71 -30.97 -16.24
CA THR A 442 -42.72 -30.98 -17.31
C THR A 442 -41.87 -32.24 -17.20
N SER A 443 -41.81 -33.03 -18.23
CA SER A 443 -40.99 -34.23 -18.33
C SER A 443 -39.92 -34.08 -19.42
N LEU A 444 -38.73 -34.66 -19.15
CA LEU A 444 -37.62 -34.75 -20.10
C LEU A 444 -37.41 -36.23 -20.41
N THR A 445 -37.49 -36.57 -21.68
CA THR A 445 -37.39 -37.97 -22.13
C THR A 445 -36.30 -38.10 -23.21
N GLU A 446 -35.32 -38.99 -22.98
CA GLU A 446 -34.37 -39.32 -24.02
C GLU A 446 -35.02 -40.16 -25.12
N VAL A 447 -34.83 -39.77 -26.39
CA VAL A 447 -35.39 -40.44 -27.57
C VAL A 447 -34.27 -40.97 -28.44
N SER A 448 -34.44 -42.18 -28.97
CA SER A 448 -33.47 -42.84 -29.82
C SER A 448 -34.17 -43.69 -30.90
N GLY A 449 -33.48 -44.09 -31.97
CA GLY A 449 -34.00 -44.90 -33.06
C GLY A 449 -35.26 -44.31 -33.64
N VAL A 450 -36.35 -45.11 -33.71
CA VAL A 450 -37.63 -44.70 -34.29
C VAL A 450 -38.24 -43.48 -33.59
N GLN A 451 -38.14 -43.39 -32.27
CA GLN A 451 -38.70 -42.25 -31.55
C GLN A 451 -37.97 -40.93 -31.91
N ARG A 452 -36.65 -41.01 -32.19
CA ARG A 452 -35.88 -39.86 -32.66
C ARG A 452 -36.28 -39.45 -34.07
N GLU A 453 -36.50 -40.42 -34.95
CA GLU A 453 -37.01 -40.17 -36.32
C GLU A 453 -38.39 -39.47 -36.26
N GLU A 454 -39.31 -39.94 -35.42
CA GLU A 454 -40.62 -39.34 -35.21
C GLU A 454 -40.54 -37.91 -34.67
N GLU A 455 -39.67 -37.64 -33.72
CA GLU A 455 -39.50 -36.30 -33.19
C GLU A 455 -38.90 -35.33 -34.21
N ILE A 456 -37.88 -35.74 -34.95
CA ILE A 456 -37.31 -34.93 -36.05
C ILE A 456 -38.39 -34.67 -37.14
N ALA A 457 -39.20 -35.67 -37.50
CA ALA A 457 -40.33 -35.49 -38.44
C ALA A 457 -41.35 -34.49 -37.92
N ARG A 458 -41.67 -34.54 -36.60
CA ARG A 458 -42.54 -33.57 -35.95
C ARG A 458 -41.94 -32.15 -35.98
N MET A 459 -40.67 -32.01 -35.72
CA MET A 459 -39.95 -30.72 -35.77
C MET A 459 -39.94 -30.14 -37.20
N LEU A 460 -39.82 -30.97 -38.22
CA LEU A 460 -39.81 -30.56 -39.64
C LEU A 460 -41.12 -30.01 -40.12
N SER A 461 -42.25 -30.64 -39.75
CA SER A 461 -43.56 -30.36 -40.41
C SER A 461 -44.70 -30.10 -39.42
N GLY A 462 -44.45 -30.16 -38.09
CA GLY A 462 -45.47 -30.06 -37.06
C GLY A 462 -46.32 -31.33 -36.87
N SER A 463 -46.17 -32.35 -37.75
CA SER A 463 -46.91 -33.61 -37.71
C SER A 463 -46.07 -34.76 -38.25
N ILE A 464 -46.37 -35.98 -37.78
CA ILE A 464 -45.72 -37.21 -38.23
C ILE A 464 -46.45 -37.76 -39.46
N THR A 465 -45.83 -37.67 -40.63
CA THR A 465 -46.32 -38.21 -41.90
C THR A 465 -45.24 -39.08 -42.54
N GLU A 466 -45.60 -39.93 -43.49
CA GLU A 466 -44.61 -40.75 -44.22
C GLU A 466 -43.58 -39.90 -44.94
N THR A 467 -43.92 -38.72 -45.46
CA THR A 467 -43.03 -37.83 -46.15
C THR A 467 -42.06 -37.17 -45.14
N SER A 468 -42.56 -36.72 -43.97
CA SER A 468 -41.71 -36.10 -42.92
C SER A 468 -40.77 -37.14 -42.26
N LEU A 469 -41.24 -38.39 -42.13
CA LEU A 469 -40.38 -39.50 -41.64
C LEU A 469 -39.28 -39.86 -42.66
N ALA A 470 -39.60 -39.90 -43.95
CA ALA A 470 -38.60 -40.14 -45.00
C ALA A 470 -37.49 -39.04 -44.95
N HIS A 471 -37.89 -37.77 -44.88
CA HIS A 471 -36.95 -36.64 -44.77
C HIS A 471 -36.18 -36.65 -43.46
N ALA A 472 -36.78 -37.00 -42.34
CA ALA A 472 -36.08 -37.15 -41.06
C ALA A 472 -34.99 -38.22 -41.12
N ARG A 473 -35.26 -39.37 -41.75
CA ARG A 473 -34.29 -40.45 -41.99
C ARG A 473 -33.15 -40.02 -42.89
N GLU A 474 -33.46 -39.27 -43.97
CA GLU A 474 -32.43 -38.72 -44.86
C GLU A 474 -31.47 -37.81 -44.10
N LEU A 475 -31.99 -36.83 -43.34
CA LEU A 475 -31.19 -35.92 -42.54
C LEU A 475 -30.34 -36.65 -41.47
N LEU A 476 -30.89 -37.68 -40.81
CA LEU A 476 -30.15 -38.46 -39.82
C LEU A 476 -29.06 -39.32 -40.46
N ALA A 477 -29.26 -39.80 -41.72
CA ALA A 477 -28.28 -40.59 -42.46
C ALA A 477 -27.13 -39.73 -43.02
N GLU A 478 -27.35 -38.43 -43.31
CA GLU A 478 -26.31 -37.51 -43.76
C GLU A 478 -25.30 -37.15 -42.66
N VAL A 479 -25.69 -37.29 -41.41
CA VAL A 479 -24.88 -36.86 -40.26
C VAL A 479 -24.09 -38.03 -39.65
N HIS A 480 -24.51 -39.26 -39.85
CA HIS A 480 -23.90 -40.50 -39.32
C HIS A 480 -23.45 -41.39 -40.47
#